data_58aeab68e400dbeca471b3fb4d36b82b
#
_entry.id   58aeab68e400dbeca471b3fb4d36b82b
#
_cell.length_a   1.000
_cell.length_b   1.000
_cell.length_c   1.000
_cell.angle_alpha   90.00
_cell.angle_beta   90.00
_cell.angle_gamma   90.00
#
_symmetry.space_group_name_H-M   'P 1'
#
loop_
_entity.id
_entity.type
_entity.pdbx_description
1 polymer ?
#
loop_
_entity_poly.entity_id
_entity_poly.type
_entity_poly.pdbx_seq_one_letter_code
_entity_poly.pdbx_strand_id
1 'polypeptide(L)'
;KDAVIDYVNQYRVSVYDETTGKGLLRHIYVRRGAVSRQILVCLAVNGEKIPRPEALIQRLSEIPGFTTLVLSVNTKRGNAVLGDRFLTLHGPGYIEDTLCGLNFRLSPRSFYQVNHHQAQRLYQMAISQAEITKADTVLDLYCGVGTITLAMAGAAGKVIGVEVVPQAVEDAKDNAARNGILNAEFFCGDAGQAALELEKSGVRPDVVVVDPPRKGLNADTIEALRRMSPKRIVYVSCDPATLARDVALLKERGYTLKTAAAADLFPRCAHVETVCLLVLRNSVTHINIDVDVEEMVQDKRGLATYGQIKEYVLERSGLKVSSLYIAQVKQKCGIIERENYNKPKSDDARQPQCPPEKEKAIKEALKHFGMI
;
A
#
# COMPACT_ATOMS: atom_id res chain seq x y z
N LYS A 1 -13.67 -22.15 1.27
CA LYS A 1 -13.38 -22.48 -0.13
C LYS A 1 -14.13 -23.76 -0.52
N ASP A 2 -13.94 -24.86 0.18
CA ASP A 2 -14.47 -26.18 -0.16
C ASP A 2 -16.01 -26.18 -0.22
N ALA A 3 -16.69 -25.54 0.74
CA ALA A 3 -18.15 -25.37 0.71
C ALA A 3 -18.68 -24.74 -0.60
N VAL A 4 -17.94 -23.77 -1.17
CA VAL A 4 -18.32 -23.15 -2.46
C VAL A 4 -18.01 -24.10 -3.62
N ILE A 5 -16.88 -24.80 -3.58
CA ILE A 5 -16.51 -25.78 -4.62
C ILE A 5 -17.53 -26.93 -4.66
N ASP A 6 -17.91 -27.48 -3.51
CA ASP A 6 -18.91 -28.54 -3.43
C ASP A 6 -20.28 -28.09 -3.95
N TYR A 7 -20.68 -26.85 -3.64
CA TYR A 7 -21.88 -26.24 -4.18
C TYR A 7 -21.79 -26.10 -5.71
N VAL A 8 -20.66 -25.57 -6.23
CA VAL A 8 -20.43 -25.42 -7.67
C VAL A 8 -20.57 -26.76 -8.41
N ASN A 9 -19.95 -27.80 -7.87
CA ASN A 9 -20.00 -29.15 -8.43
C ASN A 9 -21.41 -29.75 -8.36
N GLN A 10 -22.08 -29.65 -7.21
CA GLN A 10 -23.40 -30.24 -6.99
C GLN A 10 -24.47 -29.60 -7.89
N TYR A 11 -24.44 -28.28 -8.04
CA TYR A 11 -25.44 -27.55 -8.82
C TYR A 11 -24.97 -27.22 -10.24
N ARG A 12 -23.81 -27.77 -10.66
CA ARG A 12 -23.22 -27.58 -12.00
C ARG A 12 -23.13 -26.12 -12.40
N VAL A 13 -22.69 -25.27 -11.46
CA VAL A 13 -22.47 -23.86 -11.72
C VAL A 13 -21.31 -23.71 -12.69
N SER A 14 -21.56 -23.09 -13.85
CA SER A 14 -20.51 -22.93 -14.86
C SER A 14 -19.42 -21.97 -14.37
N VAL A 15 -18.16 -22.37 -14.52
CA VAL A 15 -17.00 -21.50 -14.23
C VAL A 15 -16.75 -20.61 -15.44
N TYR A 16 -16.46 -19.34 -15.19
CA TYR A 16 -16.20 -18.36 -16.23
C TYR A 16 -14.85 -18.64 -16.91
N ASP A 17 -14.88 -18.63 -18.22
CA ASP A 17 -13.69 -18.76 -19.07
C ASP A 17 -13.34 -17.39 -19.64
N GLU A 18 -12.16 -16.88 -19.30
CA GLU A 18 -11.68 -15.56 -19.70
C GLU A 18 -11.47 -15.44 -21.22
N THR A 19 -11.20 -16.55 -21.92
CA THR A 19 -10.98 -16.56 -23.37
C THR A 19 -12.29 -16.42 -24.11
N THR A 20 -13.29 -17.22 -23.74
CA THR A 20 -14.60 -17.24 -24.43
C THR A 20 -15.57 -16.19 -23.88
N GLY A 21 -15.35 -15.72 -22.65
CA GLY A 21 -16.26 -14.83 -21.93
C GLY A 21 -17.56 -15.51 -21.49
N LYS A 22 -17.58 -16.84 -21.41
CA LYS A 22 -18.76 -17.64 -21.02
C LYS A 22 -18.57 -18.25 -19.64
N GLY A 23 -19.69 -18.55 -18.99
CA GLY A 23 -19.70 -19.10 -17.63
C GLY A 23 -20.18 -18.07 -16.61
N LEU A 24 -20.57 -18.55 -15.42
CA LEU A 24 -21.21 -17.73 -14.38
C LEU A 24 -20.24 -17.30 -13.28
N LEU A 25 -19.59 -18.25 -12.59
CA LEU A 25 -18.71 -17.95 -11.46
C LEU A 25 -17.32 -17.56 -11.94
N ARG A 26 -16.90 -16.32 -11.63
CA ARG A 26 -15.59 -15.78 -11.97
C ARG A 26 -14.60 -15.93 -10.85
N HIS A 27 -14.94 -15.40 -9.66
CA HIS A 27 -14.03 -15.40 -8.51
C HIS A 27 -14.78 -15.68 -7.21
N ILE A 28 -14.06 -16.25 -6.27
CA ILE A 28 -14.49 -16.39 -4.87
C ILE A 28 -13.61 -15.44 -4.06
N TYR A 29 -14.20 -14.38 -3.52
CA TYR A 29 -13.56 -13.45 -2.63
C TYR A 29 -14.01 -13.72 -1.20
N VAL A 30 -13.06 -13.87 -0.27
CA VAL A 30 -13.35 -14.12 1.14
C VAL A 30 -12.62 -13.09 1.97
N ARG A 31 -13.34 -12.45 2.87
CA ARG A 31 -12.80 -11.56 3.89
C ARG A 31 -13.12 -12.12 5.27
N ARG A 32 -12.13 -12.12 6.16
CA ARG A 32 -12.32 -12.49 7.56
C ARG A 32 -11.77 -11.40 8.44
N GLY A 33 -12.59 -10.93 9.39
CA GLY A 33 -12.14 -10.00 10.42
C GLY A 33 -11.07 -10.65 11.31
N ALA A 34 -10.02 -9.91 11.59
CA ALA A 34 -8.91 -10.41 12.40
C ALA A 34 -9.31 -10.55 13.88
N VAL A 35 -10.04 -9.59 14.40
CA VAL A 35 -10.54 -9.54 15.79
C VAL A 35 -11.92 -10.16 15.89
N SER A 36 -12.87 -9.71 15.08
CA SER A 36 -14.28 -10.14 15.13
C SER A 36 -14.48 -11.60 14.72
N ARG A 37 -13.57 -12.15 13.91
CA ARG A 37 -13.69 -13.48 13.29
C ARG A 37 -14.85 -13.60 12.30
N GLN A 38 -15.62 -12.56 12.06
CA GLN A 38 -16.69 -12.53 11.06
C GLN A 38 -16.16 -12.84 9.66
N ILE A 39 -16.95 -13.56 8.86
CA ILE A 39 -16.58 -13.97 7.51
C ILE A 39 -17.59 -13.43 6.51
N LEU A 40 -17.09 -12.70 5.53
CA LEU A 40 -17.79 -12.29 4.33
C LEU A 40 -17.34 -13.18 3.18
N VAL A 41 -18.31 -13.76 2.48
CA VAL A 41 -18.09 -14.45 1.21
C VAL A 41 -18.71 -13.62 0.10
N CYS A 42 -17.93 -13.29 -0.92
CA CYS A 42 -18.41 -12.58 -2.10
C CYS A 42 -18.09 -13.41 -3.34
N LEU A 43 -19.11 -13.73 -4.12
CA LEU A 43 -18.95 -14.41 -5.40
C LEU A 43 -19.02 -13.39 -6.53
N ALA A 44 -17.93 -13.24 -7.28
CA ALA A 44 -17.95 -12.48 -8.51
C ALA A 44 -18.56 -13.34 -9.62
N VAL A 45 -19.65 -12.85 -10.21
CA VAL A 45 -20.46 -13.60 -11.18
C VAL A 45 -20.71 -12.82 -12.45
N ASN A 46 -20.68 -13.52 -13.58
CA ASN A 46 -21.06 -12.99 -14.90
C ASN A 46 -22.58 -13.08 -15.08
N GLY A 47 -23.31 -12.40 -14.20
CA GLY A 47 -24.76 -12.41 -14.13
C GLY A 47 -25.27 -11.87 -12.81
N GLU A 48 -26.58 -11.92 -12.57
CA GLU A 48 -27.19 -11.35 -11.36
C GLU A 48 -27.74 -12.41 -10.40
N LYS A 49 -27.72 -13.67 -10.77
CA LYS A 49 -28.29 -14.78 -9.99
C LYS A 49 -27.39 -16.00 -10.04
N ILE A 50 -27.40 -16.77 -8.96
CA ILE A 50 -26.81 -18.11 -8.88
C ILE A 50 -27.94 -19.15 -8.64
N PRO A 51 -27.78 -20.41 -9.08
CA PRO A 51 -28.78 -21.43 -8.85
C PRO A 51 -28.82 -21.82 -7.36
N ARG A 52 -30.03 -22.02 -6.81
CA ARG A 52 -30.22 -22.52 -5.42
C ARG A 52 -29.32 -21.81 -4.38
N PRO A 53 -29.39 -20.46 -4.25
CA PRO A 53 -28.55 -19.71 -3.30
C PRO A 53 -28.75 -20.15 -1.86
N GLU A 54 -29.96 -20.59 -1.50
CA GLU A 54 -30.31 -21.12 -0.18
C GLU A 54 -29.43 -22.32 0.21
N ALA A 55 -29.11 -23.19 -0.72
CA ALA A 55 -28.27 -24.35 -0.45
C ALA A 55 -26.80 -23.95 -0.16
N LEU A 56 -26.32 -22.90 -0.83
CA LEU A 56 -25.00 -22.35 -0.52
C LEU A 56 -25.00 -21.65 0.83
N ILE A 57 -26.05 -20.85 1.13
CA ILE A 57 -26.20 -20.17 2.42
C ILE A 57 -26.23 -21.19 3.56
N GLN A 58 -26.98 -22.27 3.42
CA GLN A 58 -27.03 -23.34 4.44
C GLN A 58 -25.65 -23.90 4.73
N ARG A 59 -24.89 -24.27 3.69
CA ARG A 59 -23.51 -24.80 3.84
C ARG A 59 -22.55 -23.80 4.49
N LEU A 60 -22.65 -22.53 4.09
CA LEU A 60 -21.79 -21.50 4.65
C LEU A 60 -22.15 -21.20 6.12
N SER A 61 -23.43 -21.32 6.48
CA SER A 61 -23.92 -21.11 7.87
C SER A 61 -23.38 -22.14 8.87
N GLU A 62 -22.89 -23.28 8.41
CA GLU A 62 -22.19 -24.27 9.23
C GLU A 62 -20.76 -23.83 9.61
N ILE A 63 -20.22 -22.81 8.92
CA ILE A 63 -18.86 -22.31 9.16
C ILE A 63 -18.87 -21.28 10.30
N PRO A 64 -18.15 -21.51 11.41
CA PRO A 64 -18.09 -20.57 12.51
C PRO A 64 -17.61 -19.19 12.04
N GLY A 65 -18.38 -18.14 12.36
CA GLY A 65 -18.09 -16.77 11.97
C GLY A 65 -18.65 -16.35 10.62
N PHE A 66 -19.28 -17.23 9.85
CA PHE A 66 -19.96 -16.82 8.61
C PHE A 66 -21.05 -15.79 8.93
N THR A 67 -20.96 -14.62 8.27
CA THR A 67 -21.80 -13.46 8.57
C THR A 67 -22.64 -13.06 7.36
N THR A 68 -22.06 -13.08 6.16
CA THR A 68 -22.75 -12.56 4.98
C THR A 68 -22.28 -13.21 3.69
N LEU A 69 -23.23 -13.36 2.72
CA LEU A 69 -22.98 -13.76 1.34
C LEU A 69 -23.42 -12.65 0.39
N VAL A 70 -22.53 -12.24 -0.47
CA VAL A 70 -22.74 -11.17 -1.46
C VAL A 70 -22.42 -11.68 -2.86
N LEU A 71 -23.18 -11.27 -3.85
CA LEU A 71 -22.77 -11.38 -5.26
C LEU A 71 -22.19 -10.06 -5.73
N SER A 72 -21.07 -10.13 -6.42
CA SER A 72 -20.52 -9.04 -7.20
C SER A 72 -20.81 -9.28 -8.67
N VAL A 73 -21.68 -8.47 -9.26
CA VAL A 73 -22.04 -8.57 -10.68
C VAL A 73 -20.88 -8.03 -11.52
N ASN A 74 -20.15 -8.92 -12.17
CA ASN A 74 -18.98 -8.60 -12.98
C ASN A 74 -19.14 -9.19 -14.39
N THR A 75 -19.84 -8.46 -15.26
CA THR A 75 -20.11 -8.86 -16.64
C THR A 75 -19.14 -8.26 -17.66
N LYS A 76 -18.28 -7.32 -17.22
CA LYS A 76 -17.30 -6.68 -18.10
C LYS A 76 -16.09 -7.60 -18.31
N ARG A 77 -15.57 -7.64 -19.54
CA ARG A 77 -14.28 -8.28 -19.82
C ARG A 77 -13.16 -7.46 -19.20
N GLY A 78 -12.18 -8.11 -18.60
CA GLY A 78 -11.01 -7.47 -17.98
C GLY A 78 -10.58 -8.16 -16.70
N ASN A 79 -9.49 -7.66 -16.09
CA ASN A 79 -8.83 -8.27 -14.93
C ASN A 79 -9.44 -7.86 -13.58
N ALA A 80 -10.54 -7.08 -13.57
CA ALA A 80 -11.18 -6.70 -12.32
C ALA A 80 -11.83 -7.92 -11.65
N VAL A 81 -11.47 -8.17 -10.40
CA VAL A 81 -12.04 -9.27 -9.61
C VAL A 81 -13.49 -8.97 -9.25
N LEU A 82 -13.77 -7.75 -8.77
CA LEU A 82 -15.10 -7.30 -8.36
C LEU A 82 -15.72 -6.41 -9.45
N GLY A 83 -17.03 -6.53 -9.62
CA GLY A 83 -17.82 -5.67 -10.49
C GLY A 83 -18.34 -4.41 -9.79
N ASP A 84 -19.19 -3.67 -10.49
CA ASP A 84 -19.68 -2.38 -10.01
C ASP A 84 -20.94 -2.50 -9.13
N ARG A 85 -21.70 -3.59 -9.25
CA ARG A 85 -22.97 -3.81 -8.54
C ARG A 85 -22.85 -5.00 -7.59
N PHE A 86 -23.42 -4.85 -6.41
CA PHE A 86 -23.42 -5.86 -5.36
C PHE A 86 -24.85 -6.21 -4.97
N LEU A 87 -25.11 -7.50 -4.74
CA LEU A 87 -26.39 -8.04 -4.32
C LEU A 87 -26.16 -8.89 -3.07
N THR A 88 -26.72 -8.46 -1.95
CA THR A 88 -26.64 -9.24 -0.71
C THR A 88 -27.64 -10.39 -0.76
N LEU A 89 -27.17 -11.62 -0.65
CA LEU A 89 -28.00 -12.82 -0.60
C LEU A 89 -28.31 -13.27 0.81
N HIS A 90 -27.40 -12.98 1.75
CA HIS A 90 -27.56 -13.33 3.17
C HIS A 90 -26.79 -12.36 4.06
N GLY A 91 -27.32 -12.08 5.23
CA GLY A 91 -26.71 -11.20 6.23
C GLY A 91 -26.73 -9.72 5.83
N PRO A 92 -25.88 -8.89 6.46
CA PRO A 92 -25.92 -7.44 6.30
C PRO A 92 -25.21 -6.91 5.04
N GLY A 93 -24.47 -7.74 4.29
CA GLY A 93 -23.66 -7.33 3.14
C GLY A 93 -22.26 -6.83 3.51
N TYR A 94 -21.89 -6.86 4.78
CA TYR A 94 -20.59 -6.45 5.33
C TYR A 94 -20.20 -7.29 6.53
N ILE A 95 -18.98 -7.14 6.98
CA ILE A 95 -18.51 -7.59 8.29
C ILE A 95 -18.00 -6.40 9.08
N GLU A 96 -17.86 -6.58 10.38
CA GLU A 96 -17.21 -5.61 11.27
C GLU A 96 -15.85 -6.16 11.71
N ASP A 97 -14.87 -5.28 11.90
CA ASP A 97 -13.59 -5.62 12.50
C ASP A 97 -13.03 -4.45 13.29
N THR A 98 -12.07 -4.69 14.17
CA THR A 98 -11.48 -3.66 15.02
C THR A 98 -10.04 -3.39 14.59
N LEU A 99 -9.65 -2.12 14.45
CA LEU A 99 -8.27 -1.69 14.17
C LEU A 99 -7.96 -0.42 14.97
N CYS A 100 -6.84 -0.38 15.65
CA CYS A 100 -6.45 0.72 16.55
C CYS A 100 -7.51 1.08 17.61
N GLY A 101 -8.26 0.08 18.09
CA GLY A 101 -9.32 0.27 19.07
C GLY A 101 -10.65 0.79 18.51
N LEU A 102 -10.76 1.00 17.20
CA LEU A 102 -11.95 1.47 16.51
C LEU A 102 -12.61 0.35 15.71
N ASN A 103 -13.94 0.38 15.66
CA ASN A 103 -14.75 -0.60 14.92
C ASN A 103 -15.04 -0.11 13.51
N PHE A 104 -14.70 -0.91 12.52
CA PHE A 104 -14.90 -0.61 11.10
C PHE A 104 -15.87 -1.56 10.45
N ARG A 105 -16.79 -1.01 9.69
CA ARG A 105 -17.65 -1.73 8.76
C ARG A 105 -16.90 -1.95 7.45
N LEU A 106 -16.83 -3.20 7.00
CA LEU A 106 -16.04 -3.63 5.84
C LEU A 106 -16.94 -4.33 4.83
N SER A 107 -17.26 -3.64 3.74
CA SER A 107 -17.96 -4.19 2.58
C SER A 107 -16.99 -4.97 1.67
N PRO A 108 -17.46 -5.67 0.63
CA PRO A 108 -16.57 -6.28 -0.36
C PRO A 108 -15.62 -5.28 -1.03
N ARG A 109 -16.04 -4.01 -1.18
CA ARG A 109 -15.25 -2.94 -1.84
C ARG A 109 -14.29 -2.22 -0.90
N SER A 110 -14.53 -2.25 0.41
CA SER A 110 -13.70 -1.50 1.36
C SER A 110 -12.25 -1.96 1.25
N PHE A 111 -11.33 -1.03 1.00
CA PHE A 111 -9.92 -1.31 1.20
C PHE A 111 -9.65 -1.44 2.70
N TYR A 112 -8.96 -2.48 3.08
CA TYR A 112 -8.57 -2.74 4.46
C TYR A 112 -7.32 -3.60 4.48
N GLN A 113 -6.31 -3.22 5.23
CA GLN A 113 -5.02 -3.90 5.28
C GLN A 113 -5.17 -5.34 5.77
N VAL A 114 -4.68 -6.29 4.96
CA VAL A 114 -4.84 -7.74 5.26
C VAL A 114 -4.00 -8.23 6.43
N ASN A 115 -2.83 -7.62 6.64
CA ASN A 115 -1.99 -7.92 7.80
C ASN A 115 -2.33 -6.99 8.96
N HIS A 116 -3.33 -7.38 9.74
CA HIS A 116 -3.90 -6.60 10.84
C HIS A 116 -2.84 -6.10 11.83
N HIS A 117 -1.94 -6.96 12.28
CA HIS A 117 -0.91 -6.58 13.27
C HIS A 117 0.07 -5.55 12.72
N GLN A 118 0.51 -5.71 11.48
CA GLN A 118 1.43 -4.75 10.87
C GLN A 118 0.70 -3.46 10.46
N ALA A 119 -0.57 -3.53 10.04
CA ALA A 119 -1.39 -2.36 9.80
C ALA A 119 -1.55 -1.50 11.06
N GLN A 120 -1.81 -2.14 12.20
CA GLN A 120 -1.90 -1.43 13.48
C GLN A 120 -0.58 -0.73 13.84
N ARG A 121 0.56 -1.40 13.64
CA ARG A 121 1.89 -0.79 13.84
C ARG A 121 2.15 0.36 12.88
N LEU A 122 1.83 0.18 11.60
CA LEU A 122 1.98 1.22 10.57
C LEU A 122 1.20 2.48 10.95
N TYR A 123 -0.07 2.32 11.35
CA TYR A 123 -0.90 3.45 11.75
C TYR A 123 -0.42 4.09 13.06
N GLN A 124 0.01 3.30 14.03
CA GLN A 124 0.63 3.83 15.26
C GLN A 124 1.90 4.64 14.97
N MET A 125 2.75 4.17 14.03
CA MET A 125 3.91 4.94 13.59
C MET A 125 3.50 6.24 12.90
N ALA A 126 2.51 6.23 12.01
CA ALA A 126 2.01 7.41 11.34
C ALA A 126 1.45 8.43 12.35
N ILE A 127 0.63 7.99 13.29
CA ILE A 127 0.07 8.84 14.37
C ILE A 127 1.16 9.42 15.25
N SER A 128 2.12 8.59 15.68
CA SER A 128 3.23 9.02 16.52
C SER A 128 4.11 10.06 15.84
N GLN A 129 4.47 9.82 14.57
CA GLN A 129 5.29 10.76 13.79
C GLN A 129 4.54 12.06 13.48
N ALA A 130 3.22 12.02 13.36
CA ALA A 130 2.40 13.19 13.09
C ALA A 130 2.45 14.24 14.24
N GLU A 131 2.79 13.81 15.46
CA GLU A 131 2.86 14.68 16.67
C GLU A 131 1.61 15.55 16.83
N ILE A 132 0.42 14.94 16.64
CA ILE A 132 -0.86 15.64 16.59
C ILE A 132 -1.26 16.10 17.98
N THR A 133 -1.81 17.31 18.07
CA THR A 133 -2.37 17.90 19.28
C THR A 133 -3.84 18.28 19.08
N LYS A 134 -4.56 18.56 20.18
CA LYS A 134 -5.95 19.02 20.15
C LYS A 134 -6.15 20.38 19.48
N ALA A 135 -5.09 21.12 19.20
CA ALA A 135 -5.15 22.35 18.43
C ALA A 135 -5.04 22.14 16.93
N ASP A 136 -4.58 20.96 16.50
CA ASP A 136 -4.28 20.69 15.09
C ASP A 136 -5.53 20.29 14.29
N THR A 137 -5.58 20.78 13.05
CA THR A 137 -6.44 20.25 11.98
C THR A 137 -5.63 19.31 11.11
N VAL A 138 -6.11 18.07 10.97
CA VAL A 138 -5.50 17.02 10.14
C VAL A 138 -6.30 16.84 8.86
N LEU A 139 -5.63 16.78 7.72
CA LEU A 139 -6.22 16.44 6.42
C LEU A 139 -5.62 15.13 5.91
N ASP A 140 -6.46 14.14 5.65
CA ASP A 140 -6.11 12.84 5.06
C ASP A 140 -6.61 12.79 3.62
N LEU A 141 -5.71 12.76 2.64
CA LEU A 141 -6.03 12.91 1.21
C LEU A 141 -6.35 11.60 0.47
N TYR A 142 -6.25 10.47 1.11
CA TYR A 142 -6.57 9.14 0.54
C TYR A 142 -7.22 8.28 1.62
N CYS A 143 -8.28 8.80 2.26
CA CYS A 143 -8.76 8.28 3.54
C CYS A 143 -9.43 6.89 3.45
N GLY A 144 -9.83 6.42 2.26
CA GLY A 144 -10.57 5.17 2.11
C GLY A 144 -11.82 5.15 2.98
N VAL A 145 -11.99 4.10 3.77
CA VAL A 145 -13.10 3.96 4.75
C VAL A 145 -12.79 4.67 6.08
N GLY A 146 -11.81 5.57 6.10
CA GLY A 146 -11.48 6.41 7.24
C GLY A 146 -10.55 5.78 8.28
N THR A 147 -9.81 4.72 7.97
CA THR A 147 -9.02 3.97 8.97
C THR A 147 -7.95 4.83 9.63
N ILE A 148 -7.11 5.53 8.87
CA ILE A 148 -6.06 6.42 9.41
C ILE A 148 -6.70 7.70 9.96
N THR A 149 -7.63 8.30 9.21
CA THR A 149 -8.35 9.53 9.61
C THR A 149 -8.96 9.41 10.99
N LEU A 150 -9.74 8.34 11.22
CA LEU A 150 -10.45 8.13 12.50
C LEU A 150 -9.50 7.75 13.63
N ALA A 151 -8.41 7.01 13.34
CA ALA A 151 -7.40 6.72 14.33
C ALA A 151 -6.68 7.98 14.84
N MET A 152 -6.58 9.03 14.02
CA MET A 152 -6.01 10.33 14.40
C MET A 152 -7.01 11.26 15.10
N ALA A 153 -8.32 11.04 14.93
CA ALA A 153 -9.36 11.93 15.48
C ALA A 153 -9.29 12.08 17.01
N GLY A 154 -8.89 11.01 17.70
CA GLY A 154 -8.71 11.02 19.16
C GLY A 154 -7.64 11.99 19.64
N ALA A 155 -6.63 12.30 18.83
CA ALA A 155 -5.53 13.23 19.15
C ALA A 155 -5.75 14.64 18.58
N ALA A 156 -6.49 14.78 17.48
CA ALA A 156 -6.71 16.02 16.76
C ALA A 156 -7.87 16.86 17.31
N GLY A 157 -7.88 18.16 17.02
CA GLY A 157 -9.05 19.02 17.18
C GLY A 157 -10.09 18.77 16.08
N LYS A 158 -9.63 18.61 14.85
CA LYS A 158 -10.46 18.30 13.67
C LYS A 158 -9.71 17.38 12.73
N VAL A 159 -10.42 16.44 12.12
CA VAL A 159 -9.89 15.61 11.02
C VAL A 159 -10.78 15.74 9.79
N ILE A 160 -10.16 15.81 8.62
CA ILE A 160 -10.83 15.91 7.32
C ILE A 160 -10.30 14.79 6.46
N GLY A 161 -11.18 13.93 5.94
CA GLY A 161 -10.84 12.87 5.01
C GLY A 161 -11.31 13.18 3.59
N VAL A 162 -10.47 12.91 2.60
CA VAL A 162 -10.80 13.01 1.17
C VAL A 162 -10.61 11.65 0.52
N GLU A 163 -11.61 11.21 -0.25
CA GLU A 163 -11.58 9.92 -0.95
C GLU A 163 -12.35 10.03 -2.29
N VAL A 164 -11.82 9.43 -3.34
CA VAL A 164 -12.41 9.51 -4.68
C VAL A 164 -13.60 8.55 -4.86
N VAL A 165 -13.70 7.50 -4.06
CA VAL A 165 -14.77 6.50 -4.15
C VAL A 165 -15.95 6.90 -3.26
N PRO A 166 -17.12 7.28 -3.84
CA PRO A 166 -18.26 7.76 -3.05
C PRO A 166 -18.70 6.79 -1.95
N GLN A 167 -18.73 5.49 -2.24
CA GLN A 167 -19.12 4.49 -1.25
C GLN A 167 -18.16 4.41 -0.07
N ALA A 168 -16.85 4.58 -0.31
CA ALA A 168 -15.86 4.59 0.79
C ALA A 168 -16.02 5.82 1.68
N VAL A 169 -16.43 6.96 1.12
CA VAL A 169 -16.77 8.17 1.88
C VAL A 169 -17.98 7.93 2.79
N GLU A 170 -19.02 7.29 2.29
CA GLU A 170 -20.19 6.93 3.11
C GLU A 170 -19.82 5.90 4.20
N ASP A 171 -19.01 4.89 3.85
CA ASP A 171 -18.49 3.92 4.82
C ASP A 171 -17.65 4.63 5.90
N ALA A 172 -16.87 5.66 5.54
CA ALA A 172 -16.06 6.45 6.49
C ALA A 172 -16.93 7.27 7.46
N LYS A 173 -18.01 7.89 6.96
CA LYS A 173 -19.00 8.60 7.79
C LYS A 173 -19.71 7.65 8.74
N ASP A 174 -20.15 6.49 8.26
CA ASP A 174 -20.75 5.44 9.09
C ASP A 174 -19.78 4.96 10.17
N ASN A 175 -18.50 4.76 9.82
CA ASN A 175 -17.46 4.37 10.77
C ASN A 175 -17.19 5.44 11.82
N ALA A 176 -17.21 6.72 11.46
CA ALA A 176 -17.12 7.84 12.40
C ALA A 176 -18.27 7.81 13.40
N ALA A 177 -19.50 7.71 12.91
CA ALA A 177 -20.71 7.65 13.74
C ALA A 177 -20.70 6.43 14.70
N ARG A 178 -20.31 5.24 14.22
CA ARG A 178 -20.19 4.01 15.02
C ARG A 178 -19.22 4.12 16.19
N ASN A 179 -18.15 4.89 16.00
CA ASN A 179 -17.14 5.11 17.01
C ASN A 179 -17.37 6.37 17.86
N GLY A 180 -18.50 7.07 17.66
CA GLY A 180 -18.81 8.30 18.39
C GLY A 180 -17.87 9.46 18.09
N ILE A 181 -17.21 9.45 16.91
CA ILE A 181 -16.26 10.47 16.49
C ILE A 181 -17.03 11.61 15.82
N LEU A 182 -17.04 12.78 16.47
CA LEU A 182 -17.81 13.96 16.07
C LEU A 182 -16.97 15.04 15.38
N ASN A 183 -15.64 14.94 15.45
CA ASN A 183 -14.70 15.92 14.90
C ASN A 183 -14.11 15.47 13.54
N ALA A 184 -14.78 14.56 12.84
CA ALA A 184 -14.39 14.06 11.52
C ALA A 184 -15.35 14.52 10.43
N GLU A 185 -14.82 15.04 9.33
CA GLU A 185 -15.57 15.41 8.12
C GLU A 185 -15.00 14.65 6.92
N PHE A 186 -15.84 14.26 5.96
CA PHE A 186 -15.43 13.50 4.79
C PHE A 186 -15.97 14.10 3.49
N PHE A 187 -15.09 14.23 2.49
CA PHE A 187 -15.38 14.78 1.18
C PHE A 187 -15.08 13.76 0.08
N CYS A 188 -15.96 13.71 -0.92
CA CYS A 188 -15.77 12.86 -2.09
C CYS A 188 -15.12 13.66 -3.22
N GLY A 189 -13.96 13.24 -3.69
CA GLY A 189 -13.27 13.88 -4.81
C GLY A 189 -11.87 13.33 -5.04
N ASP A 190 -11.28 13.69 -6.20
CA ASP A 190 -9.86 13.45 -6.44
C ASP A 190 -9.01 14.21 -5.41
N ALA A 191 -8.00 13.56 -4.86
CA ALA A 191 -7.21 14.09 -3.75
C ALA A 191 -6.60 15.47 -4.05
N GLY A 192 -6.03 15.66 -5.26
CA GLY A 192 -5.42 16.92 -5.66
C GLY A 192 -6.46 18.03 -5.86
N GLN A 193 -7.54 17.74 -6.59
CA GLN A 193 -8.59 18.72 -6.87
C GLN A 193 -9.33 19.12 -5.60
N ALA A 194 -9.75 18.14 -4.79
CA ALA A 194 -10.44 18.42 -3.53
C ALA A 194 -9.55 19.20 -2.55
N ALA A 195 -8.25 18.88 -2.49
CA ALA A 195 -7.31 19.63 -1.67
C ALA A 195 -7.19 21.11 -2.13
N LEU A 196 -7.14 21.37 -3.44
CA LEU A 196 -7.13 22.72 -3.98
C LEU A 196 -8.44 23.49 -3.68
N GLU A 197 -9.59 22.80 -3.72
CA GLU A 197 -10.89 23.38 -3.36
C GLU A 197 -10.98 23.71 -1.87
N LEU A 198 -10.53 22.81 -1.01
CA LEU A 198 -10.45 23.04 0.44
C LEU A 198 -9.52 24.22 0.75
N GLU A 199 -8.39 24.30 0.06
CA GLU A 199 -7.44 25.44 0.19
C GLU A 199 -8.12 26.76 -0.18
N LYS A 200 -8.83 26.83 -1.30
CA LYS A 200 -9.60 28.02 -1.72
C LYS A 200 -10.69 28.39 -0.74
N SER A 201 -11.30 27.41 -0.08
CA SER A 201 -12.30 27.60 0.97
C SER A 201 -11.72 28.05 2.31
N GLY A 202 -10.39 28.27 2.38
CA GLY A 202 -9.70 28.74 3.57
C GLY A 202 -9.25 27.65 4.54
N VAL A 203 -9.36 26.37 4.18
CA VAL A 203 -8.86 25.27 5.01
C VAL A 203 -7.33 25.29 5.03
N ARG A 204 -6.76 25.35 6.24
CA ARG A 204 -5.31 25.36 6.49
C ARG A 204 -4.98 24.27 7.50
N PRO A 205 -4.69 23.03 7.03
CA PRO A 205 -4.36 21.94 7.93
C PRO A 205 -2.95 22.14 8.53
N ASP A 206 -2.80 21.79 9.81
CA ASP A 206 -1.50 21.76 10.47
C ASP A 206 -0.71 20.52 10.07
N VAL A 207 -1.42 19.41 9.86
CA VAL A 207 -0.88 18.11 9.44
C VAL A 207 -1.63 17.61 8.22
N VAL A 208 -0.92 17.16 7.19
CA VAL A 208 -1.51 16.41 6.09
C VAL A 208 -0.97 14.99 6.10
N VAL A 209 -1.87 14.03 5.99
CA VAL A 209 -1.54 12.61 5.81
C VAL A 209 -1.83 12.22 4.38
N VAL A 210 -0.94 11.49 3.77
CA VAL A 210 -1.12 10.94 2.42
C VAL A 210 -0.75 9.45 2.41
N ASP A 211 -1.64 8.63 1.87
CA ASP A 211 -1.42 7.20 1.58
C ASP A 211 -1.81 6.92 0.12
N PRO A 212 -1.04 7.47 -0.84
CA PRO A 212 -1.40 7.41 -2.25
C PRO A 212 -1.22 6.00 -2.83
N PRO A 213 -1.87 5.70 -3.97
CA PRO A 213 -1.61 4.47 -4.71
C PRO A 213 -0.15 4.42 -5.18
N ARG A 214 0.30 3.26 -5.67
CA ARG A 214 1.69 2.98 -6.12
C ARG A 214 2.32 4.04 -7.03
N LYS A 215 1.52 4.78 -7.80
CA LYS A 215 2.01 5.87 -8.66
C LYS A 215 2.49 7.11 -7.88
N GLY A 216 2.25 7.17 -6.58
CA GLY A 216 2.57 8.31 -5.73
C GLY A 216 1.62 9.49 -5.93
N LEU A 217 2.04 10.69 -5.49
CA LEU A 217 1.28 11.92 -5.59
C LEU A 217 1.24 12.44 -7.03
N ASN A 218 0.11 13.01 -7.43
CA ASN A 218 -0.01 13.76 -8.68
C ASN A 218 0.42 15.23 -8.49
N ALA A 219 0.55 15.95 -9.61
CA ALA A 219 0.98 17.35 -9.60
C ALA A 219 0.04 18.27 -8.81
N ASP A 220 -1.27 18.03 -8.91
CA ASP A 220 -2.28 18.84 -8.22
C ASP A 220 -2.19 18.66 -6.71
N THR A 221 -1.96 17.42 -6.24
CA THR A 221 -1.75 17.14 -4.81
C THR A 221 -0.48 17.85 -4.29
N ILE A 222 0.64 17.76 -5.02
CA ILE A 222 1.88 18.46 -4.66
C ILE A 222 1.67 20.00 -4.61
N GLU A 223 0.92 20.54 -5.57
CA GLU A 223 0.62 21.97 -5.61
C GLU A 223 -0.32 22.38 -4.47
N ALA A 224 -1.33 21.57 -4.15
CA ALA A 224 -2.20 21.80 -3.00
C ALA A 224 -1.42 21.82 -1.68
N LEU A 225 -0.52 20.85 -1.47
CA LEU A 225 0.36 20.80 -0.30
C LEU A 225 1.24 22.05 -0.21
N ARG A 226 1.77 22.53 -1.33
CA ARG A 226 2.55 23.78 -1.38
C ARG A 226 1.71 25.00 -0.94
N ARG A 227 0.47 25.11 -1.43
CA ARG A 227 -0.43 26.25 -1.11
C ARG A 227 -0.94 26.20 0.32
N MET A 228 -1.36 25.04 0.78
CA MET A 228 -1.82 24.84 2.16
C MET A 228 -0.70 25.03 3.17
N SER A 229 0.55 24.75 2.78
CA SER A 229 1.75 24.86 3.62
C SER A 229 1.61 24.21 5.00
N PRO A 230 1.14 22.94 5.11
CA PRO A 230 1.02 22.29 6.40
C PRO A 230 2.37 22.23 7.12
N LYS A 231 2.36 22.36 8.44
CA LYS A 231 3.58 22.26 9.25
C LYS A 231 4.25 20.90 9.12
N ARG A 232 3.44 19.85 8.96
CA ARG A 232 3.89 18.44 8.90
C ARG A 232 3.13 17.70 7.82
N ILE A 233 3.86 16.83 7.09
CA ILE A 233 3.28 15.87 6.15
C ILE A 233 3.72 14.48 6.59
N VAL A 234 2.77 13.61 6.87
CA VAL A 234 2.99 12.18 7.10
C VAL A 234 2.68 11.45 5.81
N TYR A 235 3.70 10.86 5.21
CA TYR A 235 3.59 10.11 3.96
C TYR A 235 3.70 8.62 4.24
N VAL A 236 2.61 7.89 4.04
CA VAL A 236 2.58 6.41 4.02
C VAL A 236 2.72 5.97 2.57
N SER A 237 3.56 4.98 2.28
CA SER A 237 3.81 4.53 0.92
C SER A 237 4.12 3.04 0.84
N CYS A 238 3.48 2.36 -0.10
CA CYS A 238 3.80 0.98 -0.48
C CYS A 238 4.90 0.85 -1.55
N ASP A 239 5.42 1.98 -2.06
CA ASP A 239 6.46 2.00 -3.10
C ASP A 239 7.58 3.00 -2.76
N PRO A 240 8.74 2.53 -2.31
CA PRO A 240 9.85 3.41 -1.93
C PRO A 240 10.40 4.26 -3.08
N ALA A 241 10.26 3.84 -4.35
CA ALA A 241 10.79 4.58 -5.48
C ALA A 241 9.93 5.83 -5.78
N THR A 242 8.62 5.67 -5.79
CA THR A 242 7.70 6.81 -5.94
C THR A 242 7.74 7.73 -4.74
N LEU A 243 7.88 7.17 -3.52
CA LEU A 243 8.09 7.96 -2.31
C LEU A 243 9.34 8.84 -2.41
N ALA A 244 10.48 8.30 -2.84
CA ALA A 244 11.73 9.06 -2.99
C ALA A 244 11.58 10.22 -3.99
N ARG A 245 10.88 9.99 -5.12
CA ARG A 245 10.55 11.02 -6.10
C ARG A 245 9.71 12.13 -5.47
N ASP A 246 8.65 11.77 -4.76
CA ASP A 246 7.70 12.73 -4.19
C ASP A 246 8.34 13.52 -3.03
N VAL A 247 9.16 12.87 -2.20
CA VAL A 247 9.96 13.54 -1.19
C VAL A 247 10.92 14.56 -1.81
N ALA A 248 11.57 14.24 -2.93
CA ALA A 248 12.42 15.20 -3.64
C ALA A 248 11.63 16.44 -4.08
N LEU A 249 10.44 16.23 -4.67
CA LEU A 249 9.55 17.31 -5.08
C LEU A 249 9.08 18.17 -3.90
N LEU A 250 8.76 17.56 -2.76
CA LEU A 250 8.37 18.29 -1.54
C LEU A 250 9.54 19.04 -0.92
N LYS A 251 10.77 18.52 -1.01
CA LYS A 251 11.99 19.23 -0.57
C LYS A 251 12.22 20.52 -1.36
N GLU A 252 11.99 20.52 -2.66
CA GLU A 252 12.03 21.74 -3.49
C GLU A 252 10.99 22.78 -3.07
N ARG A 253 9.91 22.33 -2.42
CA ARG A 253 8.81 23.18 -1.92
C ARG A 253 8.95 23.57 -0.43
N GLY A 254 10.12 23.40 0.11
CA GLY A 254 10.45 23.89 1.46
C GLY A 254 10.31 22.86 2.58
N TYR A 255 9.98 21.60 2.29
CA TYR A 255 9.92 20.55 3.30
C TYR A 255 11.30 19.91 3.55
N THR A 256 11.46 19.32 4.73
CA THR A 256 12.63 18.52 5.09
C THR A 256 12.16 17.17 5.61
N LEU A 257 12.72 16.09 5.11
CA LEU A 257 12.49 14.75 5.66
C LEU A 257 13.12 14.67 7.05
N LYS A 258 12.32 14.38 8.06
CA LYS A 258 12.75 14.24 9.46
C LYS A 258 13.00 12.79 9.83
N THR A 259 12.02 11.94 9.55
CA THR A 259 12.06 10.51 9.86
C THR A 259 11.58 9.69 8.69
N ALA A 260 12.09 8.46 8.60
CA ALA A 260 11.57 7.42 7.72
C ALA A 260 11.62 6.10 8.49
N ALA A 261 10.51 5.39 8.53
CA ALA A 261 10.40 4.08 9.15
C ALA A 261 9.72 3.12 8.17
N ALA A 262 10.13 1.85 8.20
CA ALA A 262 9.60 0.82 7.32
C ALA A 262 8.86 -0.25 8.11
N ALA A 263 7.77 -0.76 7.53
CA ALA A 263 6.99 -1.87 8.06
C ALA A 263 6.81 -2.94 6.98
N ASP A 264 7.12 -4.19 7.34
CA ASP A 264 6.91 -5.33 6.44
C ASP A 264 5.47 -5.87 6.60
N LEU A 265 4.54 -5.33 5.80
CA LEU A 265 3.15 -5.78 5.75
C LEU A 265 2.99 -7.09 4.98
N PHE A 266 3.89 -7.35 4.05
CA PHE A 266 3.80 -8.48 3.13
C PHE A 266 5.10 -9.29 3.14
N PRO A 267 5.39 -10.05 4.23
CA PRO A 267 6.59 -10.86 4.33
C PRO A 267 6.79 -11.76 3.12
N ARG A 268 8.03 -11.90 2.65
CA ARG A 268 8.44 -12.68 1.47
C ARG A 268 8.06 -12.07 0.11
N CYS A 269 7.66 -10.79 0.06
CA CYS A 269 7.55 -10.07 -1.20
C CYS A 269 8.51 -8.87 -1.24
N ALA A 270 8.63 -8.23 -2.41
CA ALA A 270 9.51 -7.06 -2.59
C ALA A 270 8.89 -5.74 -2.10
N HIS A 271 7.69 -5.79 -1.53
CA HIS A 271 6.95 -4.61 -1.09
C HIS A 271 7.23 -4.32 0.38
N VAL A 272 7.51 -3.06 0.66
CA VAL A 272 7.71 -2.54 2.02
C VAL A 272 6.88 -1.27 2.16
N GLU A 273 6.07 -1.22 3.20
CA GLU A 273 5.38 0.01 3.58
C GLU A 273 6.35 0.92 4.31
N THR A 274 6.33 2.19 3.96
CA THR A 274 7.23 3.19 4.55
C THR A 274 6.41 4.37 5.06
N VAL A 275 6.69 4.81 6.29
CA VAL A 275 6.13 6.03 6.85
C VAL A 275 7.22 7.08 6.96
N CYS A 276 6.99 8.25 6.36
CA CYS A 276 7.90 9.37 6.42
C CYS A 276 7.22 10.58 7.06
N LEU A 277 7.95 11.30 7.90
CA LEU A 277 7.59 12.64 8.37
C LEU A 277 8.39 13.69 7.61
N LEU A 278 7.69 14.61 6.95
CA LEU A 278 8.29 15.81 6.39
C LEU A 278 7.79 17.04 7.16
N VAL A 279 8.69 17.97 7.42
CA VAL A 279 8.41 19.20 8.19
C VAL A 279 8.76 20.42 7.35
N LEU A 280 7.90 21.42 7.39
CA LEU A 280 8.15 22.70 6.70
C LEU A 280 9.35 23.43 7.35
N ARG A 281 10.31 23.88 6.55
CA ARG A 281 11.58 24.46 7.05
C ARG A 281 11.44 25.69 7.96
N ASN A 282 10.32 26.42 7.83
CA ASN A 282 10.05 27.61 8.62
C ASN A 282 9.29 27.34 9.94
N SER A 283 8.92 26.09 10.21
CA SER A 283 8.40 25.72 11.53
C SER A 283 9.58 25.57 12.50
N VAL A 284 9.73 26.55 13.40
CA VAL A 284 10.79 26.56 14.42
C VAL A 284 10.50 25.45 15.44
N THR A 285 11.00 24.29 15.18
CA THR A 285 11.22 23.26 16.21
C THR A 285 12.51 22.53 15.83
N HIS A 286 13.61 23.00 16.39
CA HIS A 286 14.84 22.22 16.40
C HIS A 286 14.66 21.09 17.41
N ILE A 287 14.38 19.88 16.91
CA ILE A 287 14.60 18.65 17.67
C ILE A 287 16.00 18.18 17.25
N ASN A 288 16.98 18.37 18.09
CA ASN A 288 18.25 17.67 17.97
C ASN A 288 17.98 16.20 18.28
N ILE A 289 18.01 15.35 17.25
CA ILE A 289 18.07 13.90 17.43
C ILE A 289 19.56 13.56 17.32
N ASP A 290 20.22 13.29 18.43
CA ASP A 290 21.47 12.59 18.45
C ASP A 290 21.19 11.15 18.00
N VAL A 291 21.45 10.88 16.73
CA VAL A 291 21.45 9.52 16.20
C VAL A 291 22.83 8.97 16.47
N ASP A 292 22.93 8.05 17.41
CA ASP A 292 24.15 7.28 17.61
C ASP A 292 24.34 6.34 16.39
N VAL A 293 25.18 6.81 15.46
CA VAL A 293 25.44 6.13 14.19
C VAL A 293 26.23 4.82 14.42
N GLU A 294 26.80 4.63 15.62
CA GLU A 294 27.60 3.45 15.95
C GLU A 294 26.76 2.18 16.19
N GLU A 295 25.51 2.29 16.67
CA GLU A 295 24.62 1.13 16.82
C GLU A 295 23.97 0.63 15.52
N MET A 296 23.90 1.45 14.47
CA MET A 296 23.36 1.04 13.17
C MET A 296 24.40 0.37 12.24
N VAL A 297 25.66 0.38 12.59
CA VAL A 297 26.75 -0.13 11.74
C VAL A 297 27.10 -1.59 12.02
N GLN A 298 26.53 -2.23 13.04
CA GLN A 298 26.96 -3.59 13.42
C GLN A 298 26.35 -4.76 12.65
N ASP A 299 25.46 -4.55 11.66
CA ASP A 299 24.91 -5.71 10.91
C ASP A 299 24.71 -5.52 9.39
N LYS A 300 25.65 -4.81 8.72
CA LYS A 300 25.84 -4.95 7.27
C LYS A 300 27.32 -5.05 6.98
N ARG A 301 27.83 -6.27 6.79
CA ARG A 301 29.11 -6.51 6.10
C ARG A 301 29.06 -5.73 4.79
N GLY A 302 29.93 -4.71 4.70
CA GLY A 302 29.93 -3.71 3.64
C GLY A 302 30.15 -4.29 2.25
N LEU A 303 29.10 -4.74 1.62
CA LEU A 303 29.12 -5.12 0.21
C LEU A 303 28.96 -3.84 -0.61
N ALA A 304 29.98 -3.47 -1.35
CA ALA A 304 29.92 -2.32 -2.26
C ALA A 304 28.73 -2.39 -3.21
N THR A 305 28.06 -1.26 -3.41
CA THR A 305 26.95 -1.14 -4.33
C THR A 305 27.42 -1.26 -5.79
N TYR A 306 26.52 -1.62 -6.70
CA TYR A 306 26.81 -1.64 -8.14
C TYR A 306 27.32 -0.28 -8.67
N GLY A 307 26.85 0.82 -8.08
CA GLY A 307 27.31 2.18 -8.40
C GLY A 307 28.78 2.36 -8.06
N GLN A 308 29.17 2.04 -6.85
CA GLN A 308 30.58 2.14 -6.38
C GLN A 308 31.53 1.26 -7.19
N ILE A 309 31.10 0.05 -7.55
CA ILE A 309 31.91 -0.84 -8.40
C ILE A 309 32.09 -0.24 -9.81
N LYS A 310 31.04 0.33 -10.41
CA LYS A 310 31.11 0.98 -11.73
C LYS A 310 32.05 2.19 -11.73
N GLU A 311 31.94 3.02 -10.71
CA GLU A 311 32.74 4.22 -10.53
C GLU A 311 34.22 3.86 -10.34
N TYR A 312 34.53 2.95 -9.46
CA TYR A 312 35.89 2.46 -9.26
C TYR A 312 36.52 1.87 -10.54
N VAL A 313 35.76 1.04 -11.27
CA VAL A 313 36.25 0.45 -12.54
C VAL A 313 36.49 1.55 -13.58
N LEU A 314 35.61 2.53 -13.68
CA LEU A 314 35.74 3.64 -14.62
C LEU A 314 36.98 4.49 -14.29
N GLU A 315 37.16 4.87 -13.03
CA GLU A 315 38.29 5.70 -12.58
C GLU A 315 39.65 5.01 -12.76
N ARG A 316 39.73 3.70 -12.47
CA ARG A 316 40.99 2.98 -12.45
C ARG A 316 41.41 2.37 -13.79
N SER A 317 40.44 1.98 -14.62
CA SER A 317 40.69 1.31 -15.90
C SER A 317 40.14 2.00 -17.11
N GLY A 318 39.35 3.08 -16.94
CA GLY A 318 38.65 3.76 -18.03
C GLY A 318 37.51 2.95 -18.65
N LEU A 319 37.20 1.76 -18.14
CA LEU A 319 36.21 0.85 -18.71
C LEU A 319 34.82 1.10 -18.14
N LYS A 320 33.82 1.25 -19.01
CA LYS A 320 32.40 1.26 -18.59
C LYS A 320 31.88 -0.17 -18.48
N VAL A 321 31.37 -0.53 -17.29
CA VAL A 321 30.79 -1.86 -17.02
C VAL A 321 29.29 -1.76 -16.71
N SER A 322 28.52 -2.77 -17.16
CA SER A 322 27.08 -2.85 -16.90
C SER A 322 26.78 -3.60 -15.60
N SER A 323 25.62 -3.38 -15.03
CA SER A 323 25.15 -4.15 -13.87
C SER A 323 25.10 -5.66 -14.15
N LEU A 324 24.77 -6.05 -15.37
CA LEU A 324 24.76 -7.46 -15.80
C LEU A 324 26.15 -8.09 -15.71
N TYR A 325 27.20 -7.39 -16.15
CA TYR A 325 28.57 -7.90 -16.07
C TYR A 325 29.05 -8.02 -14.64
N ILE A 326 28.69 -7.07 -13.76
CA ILE A 326 29.02 -7.13 -12.35
C ILE A 326 28.35 -8.35 -11.70
N ALA A 327 27.06 -8.59 -11.99
CA ALA A 327 26.33 -9.76 -11.49
C ALA A 327 26.96 -11.08 -11.94
N GLN A 328 27.35 -11.21 -13.23
CA GLN A 328 28.01 -12.39 -13.76
C GLN A 328 29.36 -12.67 -13.07
N VAL A 329 30.15 -11.60 -12.81
CA VAL A 329 31.45 -11.75 -12.14
C VAL A 329 31.28 -12.08 -10.66
N LYS A 330 30.34 -11.48 -9.96
CA LYS A 330 29.99 -11.82 -8.57
C LYS A 330 29.59 -13.28 -8.45
N GLN A 331 28.70 -13.76 -9.34
CA GLN A 331 28.28 -15.15 -9.37
C GLN A 331 29.47 -16.11 -9.61
N LYS A 332 30.38 -15.78 -10.55
CA LYS A 332 31.62 -16.56 -10.78
C LYS A 332 32.55 -16.57 -9.56
N CYS A 333 32.50 -15.53 -8.73
CA CYS A 333 33.30 -15.44 -7.49
C CYS A 333 32.61 -16.05 -6.27
N GLY A 334 31.46 -16.72 -6.44
CA GLY A 334 30.73 -17.37 -5.34
C GLY A 334 29.89 -16.43 -4.47
N ILE A 335 29.72 -15.16 -4.87
CA ILE A 335 28.87 -14.21 -4.16
C ILE A 335 27.43 -14.51 -4.59
N ILE A 336 26.63 -15.05 -3.67
CA ILE A 336 25.22 -15.37 -3.91
C ILE A 336 24.43 -14.07 -3.89
N GLU A 337 23.98 -13.61 -5.06
CA GLU A 337 22.98 -12.55 -5.20
C GLU A 337 21.59 -13.19 -5.32
N ARG A 338 20.56 -12.43 -4.91
CA ARG A 338 19.16 -12.87 -5.02
C ARG A 338 18.85 -13.26 -6.48
N GLU A 339 18.13 -14.37 -6.68
CA GLU A 339 17.66 -14.76 -8.00
C GLU A 339 16.86 -13.62 -8.67
N ASN A 340 17.25 -13.31 -9.89
CA ASN A 340 16.60 -12.28 -10.71
C ASN A 340 15.22 -12.79 -11.14
N TYR A 341 14.15 -12.15 -10.69
CA TYR A 341 12.77 -12.52 -11.02
C TYR A 341 12.41 -12.33 -12.50
N ASN A 342 13.18 -11.54 -13.26
CA ASN A 342 13.05 -11.39 -14.71
C ASN A 342 13.87 -12.44 -15.43
N LYS A 343 13.40 -13.69 -15.41
CA LYS A 343 13.94 -14.73 -16.30
C LYS A 343 13.59 -14.36 -17.76
N PRO A 344 14.52 -14.59 -18.73
CA PRO A 344 14.23 -14.35 -20.14
C PRO A 344 13.03 -15.22 -20.58
N LYS A 345 12.20 -14.66 -21.46
CA LYS A 345 10.95 -15.29 -21.94
C LYS A 345 11.16 -16.53 -22.82
N SER A 346 12.40 -16.90 -23.11
CA SER A 346 12.76 -18.13 -23.84
C SER A 346 14.09 -18.67 -23.35
N ASP A 347 14.22 -19.99 -23.28
CA ASP A 347 15.45 -20.70 -22.89
C ASP A 347 16.63 -20.48 -23.83
N ASP A 348 16.41 -19.96 -25.05
CA ASP A 348 17.41 -19.68 -26.09
C ASP A 348 17.95 -18.24 -26.08
N ALA A 349 17.55 -17.39 -25.15
CA ALA A 349 18.04 -16.00 -25.07
C ALA A 349 19.50 -15.98 -24.59
N ARG A 350 20.46 -15.93 -25.53
CA ARG A 350 21.89 -15.75 -25.22
C ARG A 350 22.13 -14.37 -24.59
N GLN A 351 22.39 -14.38 -23.29
CA GLN A 351 22.86 -13.16 -22.61
C GLN A 351 24.31 -12.85 -23.00
N PRO A 352 24.65 -11.57 -23.27
CA PRO A 352 26.03 -11.18 -23.56
C PRO A 352 26.92 -11.51 -22.35
N GLN A 353 28.00 -12.23 -22.59
CA GLN A 353 29.00 -12.58 -21.55
C GLN A 353 29.93 -11.39 -21.29
N CYS A 354 30.39 -11.27 -20.05
CA CYS A 354 31.34 -10.25 -19.65
C CYS A 354 32.68 -10.44 -20.39
N PRO A 355 33.17 -9.43 -21.13
CA PRO A 355 34.48 -9.49 -21.78
C PRO A 355 35.60 -9.69 -20.75
N PRO A 356 36.69 -10.43 -21.09
CA PRO A 356 37.77 -10.75 -20.14
C PRO A 356 38.42 -9.52 -19.48
N GLU A 357 38.61 -8.45 -20.22
CA GLU A 357 39.17 -7.18 -19.72
C GLU A 357 38.28 -6.56 -18.63
N LYS A 358 36.96 -6.54 -18.87
CA LYS A 358 35.98 -6.04 -17.91
C LYS A 358 35.80 -6.97 -16.72
N GLU A 359 35.89 -8.28 -16.93
CA GLU A 359 35.88 -9.26 -15.86
C GLU A 359 37.05 -9.05 -14.89
N LYS A 360 38.26 -8.82 -15.41
CA LYS A 360 39.45 -8.53 -14.61
C LYS A 360 39.29 -7.27 -13.80
N ALA A 361 38.83 -6.16 -14.41
CA ALA A 361 38.63 -4.89 -13.73
C ALA A 361 37.55 -4.97 -12.63
N ILE A 362 36.46 -5.72 -12.88
CA ILE A 362 35.42 -5.96 -11.87
C ILE A 362 35.97 -6.79 -10.69
N LYS A 363 36.76 -7.83 -10.96
CA LYS A 363 37.41 -8.63 -9.88
C LYS A 363 38.35 -7.77 -9.03
N GLU A 364 39.11 -6.86 -9.63
CA GLU A 364 39.96 -5.91 -8.87
C GLU A 364 39.10 -4.98 -8.00
N ALA A 365 37.97 -4.49 -8.51
CA ALA A 365 37.05 -3.70 -7.72
C ALA A 365 36.45 -4.52 -6.54
N LEU A 366 36.03 -5.77 -6.79
CA LEU A 366 35.49 -6.64 -5.73
C LEU A 366 36.52 -6.92 -4.63
N LYS A 367 37.82 -7.09 -4.98
CA LYS A 367 38.94 -7.21 -4.01
C LYS A 367 39.14 -5.94 -3.22
N HIS A 368 39.12 -4.78 -3.90
CA HIS A 368 39.26 -3.47 -3.25
C HIS A 368 38.20 -3.24 -2.17
N PHE A 369 36.98 -3.65 -2.46
CA PHE A 369 35.86 -3.52 -1.52
C PHE A 369 35.72 -4.70 -0.55
N GLY A 370 36.70 -5.63 -0.50
CA GLY A 370 36.70 -6.76 0.42
C GLY A 370 35.58 -7.77 0.21
N MET A 371 35.08 -7.87 -1.03
CA MET A 371 33.96 -8.75 -1.36
C MET A 371 34.43 -10.16 -1.79
N ILE A 372 35.72 -10.30 -2.19
CA ILE A 372 36.41 -11.55 -2.54
C ILE A 372 37.85 -11.49 -2.09
#